data_be0e178a8ffc3bd823bedd5170e4be25
#
_entry.id   be0e178a8ffc3bd823bedd5170e4be25
#
_cell.length_a   1.000
_cell.length_b   1.000
_cell.length_c   1.000
_cell.angle_alpha   90.00
_cell.angle_beta   90.00
_cell.angle_gamma   90.00
#
_symmetry.space_group_name_H-M   'P 1'
#
loop_
_entity.id
_entity.type
_entity.pdbx_description
1 polymer ?
#
loop_
_entity_poly.entity_id
_entity_poly.type
_entity_poly.pdbx_seq_one_letter_code
_entity_poly.pdbx_strand_id
1 'polypeptide(L)' 'MRFNLTDEQHLMLELIADGSVPATPELEHYTAPLKATKLIALTDETKWQITQLGEAMLERRHHRLH' A
#
# COMPACT_ATOMS: atom_id res chain seq x y z
N MET A 1 -0.81 7.10 -17.28
CA MET A 1 -0.80 7.74 -15.95
C MET A 1 0.22 7.07 -15.05
N ARG A 2 0.91 7.85 -14.26
CA ARG A 2 1.94 7.31 -13.40
C ARG A 2 1.54 7.34 -11.96
N PHE A 3 1.96 6.33 -11.23
CA PHE A 3 1.86 6.33 -9.79
C PHE A 3 3.19 6.80 -9.23
N ASN A 4 3.16 7.92 -8.54
CA ASN A 4 4.35 8.42 -7.85
C ASN A 4 4.10 8.37 -6.37
N LEU A 5 4.53 7.29 -5.77
CA LEU A 5 4.39 7.13 -4.33
C LEU A 5 5.52 7.86 -3.62
N THR A 6 5.17 8.55 -2.56
CA THR A 6 6.18 9.11 -1.68
C THR A 6 6.86 7.97 -0.92
N ASP A 7 8.00 8.28 -0.31
CA ASP A 7 8.68 7.27 0.49
C ASP A 7 7.80 6.77 1.61
N GLU A 8 7.04 7.67 2.21
CA GLU A 8 6.14 7.28 3.29
C GLU A 8 5.04 6.37 2.80
N GLN A 9 4.48 6.67 1.64
CA GLN A 9 3.43 5.84 1.07
C GLN A 9 3.97 4.47 0.70
N HIS A 10 5.17 4.43 0.15
CA HIS A 10 5.78 3.18 -0.20
C HIS A 10 6.07 2.33 1.03
N LEU A 11 6.54 2.96 2.09
CA LEU A 11 6.79 2.25 3.34
C LEU A 11 5.50 1.67 3.90
N MET A 12 4.41 2.44 3.85
CA MET A 12 3.12 1.95 4.30
C MET A 12 2.69 0.75 3.47
N LEU A 13 2.90 0.80 2.17
CA LEU A 13 2.55 -0.31 1.30
C LEU A 13 3.34 -1.56 1.66
N GLU A 14 4.62 -1.40 1.99
CA GLU A 14 5.45 -2.52 2.41
C GLU A 14 4.95 -3.11 3.73
N LEU A 15 4.55 -2.26 4.64
CA LEU A 15 4.02 -2.75 5.91
C LEU A 15 2.74 -3.55 5.72
N ILE A 16 1.90 -3.08 4.81
CA ILE A 16 0.65 -3.79 4.52
C ILE A 16 0.96 -5.13 3.85
N ALA A 17 1.95 -5.16 2.98
CA ALA A 17 2.34 -6.40 2.31
C ALA A 17 2.93 -7.42 3.28
N ASP A 18 3.65 -6.93 4.29
CA ASP A 18 4.29 -7.80 5.26
C ASP A 18 3.28 -8.44 6.21
N GLY A 19 2.17 -7.79 6.42
CA GLY A 19 1.11 -8.29 7.27
C GLY A 19 -0.03 -7.31 7.27
N SER A 20 -1.14 -7.72 7.85
CA SER A 20 -2.31 -6.86 7.88
C SER A 20 -2.07 -5.64 8.76
N VAL A 21 -2.44 -4.48 8.26
CA VAL A 21 -2.37 -3.24 9.00
C VAL A 21 -3.79 -2.84 9.38
N PRO A 22 -4.04 -2.52 10.65
CA PRO A 22 -5.40 -2.15 11.04
C PRO A 22 -5.84 -0.86 10.35
N ALA A 23 -7.11 -0.82 10.01
CA ALA A 23 -7.71 0.36 9.38
C ALA A 23 -8.13 1.32 10.46
N THR A 24 -7.22 2.19 10.86
CA THR A 24 -7.48 3.16 11.91
C THR A 24 -7.47 4.56 11.32
N PRO A 25 -8.21 5.50 11.92
CA PRO A 25 -8.20 6.88 11.43
C PRO A 25 -6.81 7.52 11.45
N GLU A 26 -5.96 7.08 12.35
CA GLU A 26 -4.63 7.65 12.47
C GLU A 26 -3.78 7.38 11.25
N LEU A 27 -4.03 6.25 10.58
CA LEU A 27 -3.27 5.88 9.41
C LEU A 27 -3.94 6.30 8.11
N GLU A 28 -5.12 6.88 8.20
CA GLU A 28 -5.88 7.23 7.01
C GLU A 28 -5.10 8.15 6.08
N HIS A 29 -4.33 9.04 6.66
CA HIS A 29 -3.54 9.98 5.87
C HIS A 29 -2.60 9.23 4.91
N TYR A 30 -2.09 8.08 5.33
CA TYR A 30 -1.18 7.29 4.50
C TYR A 30 -1.91 6.28 3.65
N THR A 31 -3.02 5.76 4.14
CA THR A 31 -3.72 4.68 3.43
C THR A 31 -4.69 5.20 2.38
N ALA A 32 -5.23 6.40 2.56
CA ALA A 32 -6.21 6.92 1.62
C ALA A 32 -5.68 7.01 0.19
N PRO A 33 -4.46 7.55 -0.05
CA PRO A 33 -3.94 7.56 -1.42
C PRO A 33 -3.73 6.18 -1.98
N LEU A 34 -3.32 5.23 -1.15
CA LEU A 34 -3.10 3.85 -1.60
C LEU A 34 -4.41 3.19 -1.96
N LYS A 35 -5.45 3.45 -1.19
CA LYS A 35 -6.77 2.92 -1.49
C LYS A 35 -7.31 3.55 -2.78
N ALA A 36 -7.11 4.84 -2.96
CA ALA A 36 -7.60 5.54 -4.14
C ALA A 36 -6.97 5.01 -5.41
N THR A 37 -5.73 4.55 -5.34
CA THR A 37 -5.05 3.96 -6.48
C THR A 37 -5.22 2.46 -6.56
N LYS A 38 -6.02 1.89 -5.63
CA LYS A 38 -6.33 0.46 -5.61
C LYS A 38 -5.13 -0.42 -5.36
N LEU A 39 -4.12 0.13 -4.67
CA LEU A 39 -2.96 -0.66 -4.28
C LEU A 39 -3.25 -1.48 -3.04
N ILE A 40 -4.23 -1.08 -2.25
CA ILE A 40 -4.66 -1.81 -1.08
C ILE A 40 -6.18 -1.90 -1.08
N ALA A 41 -6.69 -2.89 -0.35
CA ALA A 41 -8.13 -3.08 -0.21
C ALA A 41 -8.42 -3.42 1.25
N LEU A 42 -9.63 -3.07 1.67
CA LEU A 42 -10.05 -3.37 3.03
C LEU A 42 -10.53 -4.81 3.12
N THR A 43 -10.02 -5.54 4.08
CA THR A 43 -10.46 -6.91 4.32
C THR A 43 -11.14 -6.97 5.68
N ASP A 44 -12.28 -7.64 5.76
CA ASP A 44 -13.07 -7.75 6.98
C ASP A 44 -13.42 -6.40 7.57
N GLU A 45 -13.33 -5.35 6.77
CA GLU A 45 -13.69 -3.99 7.16
C GLU A 45 -12.85 -3.43 8.31
N THR A 46 -11.81 -4.13 8.70
CA THR A 46 -10.98 -3.68 9.81
C THR A 46 -9.50 -3.64 9.52
N LYS A 47 -9.07 -4.26 8.43
CA LYS A 47 -7.65 -4.36 8.11
C LYS A 47 -7.40 -4.10 6.65
N TRP A 48 -6.22 -3.58 6.36
CA TRP A 48 -5.80 -3.38 4.99
C TRP A 48 -5.07 -4.60 4.46
N GLN A 49 -5.25 -4.87 3.19
CA GLN A 49 -4.57 -5.96 2.52
C GLN A 49 -4.05 -5.44 1.18
N ILE A 50 -2.85 -5.88 0.80
CA ILE A 50 -2.28 -5.47 -0.46
C ILE A 50 -3.00 -6.17 -1.61
N THR A 51 -3.16 -5.44 -2.72
CA THR A 51 -3.76 -6.01 -3.92
C THR A 51 -2.66 -6.49 -4.85
N GLN A 52 -3.06 -7.16 -5.93
CA GLN A 52 -2.10 -7.56 -6.94
C GLN A 52 -1.37 -6.36 -7.52
N LEU A 53 -2.08 -5.26 -7.72
CA LEU A 53 -1.46 -4.06 -8.23
C LEU A 53 -0.43 -3.52 -7.24
N GLY A 54 -0.76 -3.57 -5.94
CA GLY A 54 0.18 -3.14 -4.92
C GLY A 54 1.43 -4.00 -4.90
N GLU A 55 1.25 -5.31 -5.03
CA GLU A 55 2.40 -6.21 -5.07
C GLU A 55 3.28 -5.93 -6.29
N ALA A 56 2.66 -5.65 -7.42
CA ALA A 56 3.42 -5.33 -8.62
C ALA A 56 4.24 -4.05 -8.43
N MET A 57 3.67 -3.06 -7.73
CA MET A 57 4.40 -1.83 -7.46
C MET A 57 5.62 -2.09 -6.59
N LEU A 58 5.47 -2.93 -5.57
CA LEU A 58 6.60 -3.26 -4.71
C LEU A 58 7.67 -4.03 -5.47
N GLU A 59 7.25 -4.97 -6.29
CA GLU A 59 8.19 -5.74 -7.08
C GLU A 59 9.01 -4.87 -8.00
N ARG A 60 8.35 -3.92 -8.66
CA ARG A 60 9.04 -3.02 -9.58
C ARG A 60 10.11 -2.22 -8.85
N ARG A 61 9.80 -1.77 -7.65
CA ARG A 61 10.77 -0.99 -6.89
C ARG A 61 11.94 -1.84 -6.45
N HIS A 62 11.67 -3.05 -5.98
CA HIS A 62 12.74 -3.95 -5.58
C HIS A 62 13.62 -4.32 -6.76
N HIS A 63 13.01 -4.52 -7.90
CA HIS A 63 13.73 -4.88 -9.10
C HIS A 63 14.72 -3.80 -9.51
N ARG A 64 14.38 -2.57 -9.28
CA ARG A 64 15.22 -1.45 -9.68
C ARG A 64 16.47 -1.31 -8.84
N LEU A 65 16.51 -1.95 -7.70
CA LEU A 65 17.65 -1.84 -6.80
C LEU A 65 18.82 -2.72 -7.21
N HIS A 66 18.61 -3.52 -8.23
CA HIS A 66 19.71 -4.34 -8.75
C HIS A 66 20.52 -3.58 -9.82
#